data_46f6d3ea486042abcb9d7dd3844316ae
#
_entry.id   46f6d3ea486042abcb9d7dd3844316ae
#
_cell.length_a   1.000
_cell.length_b   1.000
_cell.length_c   1.000
_cell.angle_alpha   90.00
_cell.angle_beta   90.00
_cell.angle_gamma   90.00
#
_symmetry.space_group_name_H-M   'P 1'
#
loop_
_entity.id
_entity.type
_entity.pdbx_description
1 polymer ?
#
loop_
_entity_poly.entity_id
_entity_poly.type
_entity_poly.pdbx_seq_one_letter_code
_entity_poly.pdbx_strand_id
1 'polypeptide(L)'
;MHTSLDPRTTALLILHWQNELVKPGGHVSTPLPEIIAASGTIQRLQNALQASREKGVLVAYVNASHRKGYPEVPRIPAPLAAGLVQSNAFIRGTWGAQVIDELEPQEDDIEIANFSTSAFIYTELDLILRNRGITTVVLAGLATNWVVESTARDALNRGYAVWTLADCCHGSSTEAHEYCVKNTLPMLGVVCDAADYAEAL
;
A
#
# COMPACT_ATOMS: atom_id res chain seq x y z
N MET A 1 21.65 4.02 -14.19
CA MET A 1 20.88 3.52 -15.34
C MET A 1 19.46 3.98 -15.10
N HIS A 2 18.93 4.89 -15.94
CA HIS A 2 17.52 5.22 -15.90
C HIS A 2 16.76 3.99 -16.42
N THR A 3 16.20 3.21 -15.54
CA THR A 3 15.36 2.06 -15.89
C THR A 3 14.01 2.63 -16.24
N SER A 4 13.69 2.73 -17.53
CA SER A 4 12.36 3.17 -17.98
C SER A 4 11.33 2.08 -17.65
N LEU A 5 10.16 2.47 -17.21
CA LEU A 5 9.01 1.62 -16.97
C LEU A 5 8.10 1.60 -18.21
N ASP A 6 7.57 0.44 -18.59
CA ASP A 6 6.49 0.36 -19.58
C ASP A 6 5.14 0.49 -18.83
N PRO A 7 4.40 1.58 -19.03
CA PRO A 7 3.12 1.79 -18.34
C PRO A 7 2.12 0.66 -18.53
N ARG A 8 2.16 -0.03 -19.71
CA ARG A 8 1.22 -1.11 -20.05
C ARG A 8 1.45 -2.38 -19.24
N THR A 9 2.64 -2.57 -18.68
CA THR A 9 3.03 -3.75 -17.89
C THR A 9 3.35 -3.39 -16.44
N THR A 10 3.04 -2.16 -16.02
CA THR A 10 3.26 -1.63 -14.67
C THR A 10 1.93 -1.44 -13.95
N ALA A 11 1.89 -1.73 -12.65
CA ALA A 11 0.77 -1.41 -11.77
C ALA A 11 1.26 -0.63 -10.55
N LEU A 12 0.56 0.47 -10.19
CA LEU A 12 0.75 1.20 -8.94
C LEU A 12 -0.22 0.65 -7.88
N LEU A 13 0.31 0.14 -6.79
CA LEU A 13 -0.46 -0.41 -5.67
C LEU A 13 -0.48 0.59 -4.50
N ILE A 14 -1.67 1.07 -4.17
CA ILE A 14 -1.94 1.98 -3.05
C ILE A 14 -2.38 1.14 -1.86
N LEU A 15 -1.49 0.98 -0.86
CA LEU A 15 -1.65 0.03 0.22
C LEU A 15 -2.10 0.73 1.51
N HIS A 16 -3.32 0.46 1.97
CA HIS A 16 -3.89 0.88 3.26
C HIS A 16 -3.86 2.40 3.52
N TRP A 17 -4.03 3.23 2.50
CA TRP A 17 -4.21 4.68 2.67
C TRP A 17 -5.64 5.03 3.13
N GLN A 18 -6.01 4.51 4.31
CA GLN A 18 -7.36 4.55 4.88
C GLN A 18 -7.44 5.49 6.08
N ASN A 19 -8.64 6.05 6.33
CA ASN A 19 -8.90 6.96 7.45
C ASN A 19 -8.43 6.39 8.78
N GLU A 20 -8.55 5.08 9.00
CA GLU A 20 -8.15 4.38 10.20
C GLU A 20 -6.68 4.60 10.59
N LEU A 21 -5.78 4.79 9.60
CA LEU A 21 -4.35 4.97 9.81
C LEU A 21 -3.91 6.43 9.64
N VAL A 22 -4.61 7.21 8.80
CA VAL A 22 -4.13 8.52 8.32
C VAL A 22 -4.80 9.67 9.05
N LYS A 23 -6.04 9.50 9.49
CA LYS A 23 -6.82 10.60 10.06
C LYS A 23 -6.89 10.53 11.58
N PRO A 24 -6.93 11.69 12.27
CA PRO A 24 -7.32 11.73 13.67
C PRO A 24 -8.71 11.11 13.87
N GLY A 25 -8.86 10.27 14.89
CA GLY A 25 -10.13 9.56 15.17
C GLY A 25 -10.22 8.14 14.61
N GLY A 26 -9.19 7.66 13.91
CA GLY A 26 -9.03 6.23 13.63
C GLY A 26 -8.86 5.42 14.92
N HIS A 27 -9.29 4.14 14.91
CA HIS A 27 -9.24 3.28 16.09
C HIS A 27 -7.86 2.64 16.31
N VAL A 28 -6.98 2.66 15.30
CA VAL A 28 -5.61 2.17 15.43
C VAL A 28 -4.75 3.25 16.08
N SER A 29 -4.24 2.96 17.28
CA SER A 29 -3.29 3.85 17.95
C SER A 29 -1.94 3.82 17.21
N THR A 30 -1.61 4.90 16.51
CA THR A 30 -0.41 5.02 15.68
C THR A 30 0.02 6.48 15.57
N PRO A 31 1.32 6.78 15.42
CA PRO A 31 1.79 8.14 15.17
C PRO A 31 1.60 8.61 13.72
N LEU A 32 1.07 7.75 12.84
CA LEU A 32 0.96 8.03 11.40
C LEU A 32 0.18 9.31 11.06
N PRO A 33 -0.96 9.64 11.69
CA PRO A 33 -1.68 10.86 11.35
C PRO A 33 -0.83 12.14 11.47
N GLU A 34 -0.06 12.25 12.54
CA GLU A 34 0.81 13.40 12.79
C GLU A 34 1.99 13.45 11.83
N ILE A 35 2.64 12.30 11.60
CA ILE A 35 3.77 12.15 10.68
C ILE A 35 3.35 12.52 9.26
N ILE A 36 2.23 11.97 8.78
CA ILE A 36 1.74 12.18 7.43
C ILE A 36 1.33 13.64 7.21
N ALA A 37 0.63 14.24 8.17
CA ALA A 37 0.23 15.65 8.10
C ALA A 37 1.42 16.60 7.95
N ALA A 38 2.56 16.28 8.59
CA ALA A 38 3.77 17.10 8.56
C ALA A 38 4.68 16.83 7.35
N SER A 39 4.52 15.69 6.67
CA SER A 39 5.51 15.18 5.71
C SER A 39 5.32 15.61 4.25
N GLY A 40 4.13 16.08 3.86
CA GLY A 40 3.77 16.34 2.47
C GLY A 40 3.60 15.07 1.60
N THR A 41 3.56 13.88 2.20
CA THR A 41 3.47 12.59 1.51
C THR A 41 2.20 12.47 0.66
N ILE A 42 1.06 12.98 1.16
CA ILE A 42 -0.21 12.93 0.40
C ILE A 42 -0.05 13.62 -0.96
N GLN A 43 0.56 14.81 -1.00
CA GLN A 43 0.77 15.54 -2.25
C GLN A 43 1.70 14.77 -3.22
N ARG A 44 2.77 14.15 -2.71
CA ARG A 44 3.65 13.33 -3.54
C ARG A 44 2.93 12.13 -4.13
N LEU A 45 2.12 11.46 -3.33
CA LEU A 45 1.31 10.33 -3.80
C LEU A 45 0.23 10.75 -4.79
N GLN A 46 -0.41 11.91 -4.60
CA GLN A 46 -1.33 12.48 -5.61
C GLN A 46 -0.63 12.70 -6.95
N ASN A 47 0.60 13.24 -6.94
CA ASN A 47 1.38 13.44 -8.16
C ASN A 47 1.73 12.10 -8.82
N ALA A 48 2.13 11.08 -8.06
CA ALA A 48 2.40 9.74 -8.59
C ALA A 48 1.14 9.09 -9.18
N LEU A 49 -0.01 9.22 -8.52
CA LEU A 49 -1.31 8.75 -9.02
C LEU A 49 -1.69 9.45 -10.34
N GLN A 50 -1.55 10.77 -10.39
CA GLN A 50 -1.84 11.54 -11.60
C GLN A 50 -0.95 11.08 -12.76
N ALA A 51 0.38 11.00 -12.57
CA ALA A 51 1.31 10.54 -13.59
C ALA A 51 0.97 9.11 -14.07
N SER A 52 0.62 8.22 -13.15
CA SER A 52 0.21 6.84 -13.46
C SER A 52 -1.04 6.79 -14.34
N ARG A 53 -2.09 7.52 -13.96
CA ARG A 53 -3.36 7.58 -14.70
C ARG A 53 -3.18 8.20 -16.10
N GLU A 54 -2.44 9.30 -16.20
CA GLU A 54 -2.14 9.98 -17.48
C GLU A 54 -1.37 9.08 -18.46
N LYS A 55 -0.54 8.17 -17.95
CA LYS A 55 0.24 7.21 -18.76
C LYS A 55 -0.47 5.86 -18.97
N GLY A 56 -1.64 5.65 -18.36
CA GLY A 56 -2.39 4.41 -18.47
C GLY A 56 -1.80 3.25 -17.65
N VAL A 57 -1.06 3.55 -16.59
CA VAL A 57 -0.63 2.56 -15.60
C VAL A 57 -1.84 2.05 -14.84
N LEU A 58 -1.92 0.75 -14.61
CA LEU A 58 -2.96 0.16 -13.77
C LEU A 58 -2.81 0.65 -12.33
N VAL A 59 -3.86 1.27 -11.78
CA VAL A 59 -3.90 1.68 -10.37
C VAL A 59 -4.78 0.71 -9.59
N ALA A 60 -4.28 0.18 -8.47
CA ALA A 60 -5.03 -0.69 -7.58
C ALA A 60 -4.90 -0.25 -6.12
N TYR A 61 -6.03 -0.01 -5.49
CA TYR A 61 -6.14 0.25 -4.05
C TYR A 61 -6.33 -1.07 -3.31
N VAL A 62 -5.44 -1.37 -2.40
CA VAL A 62 -5.50 -2.57 -1.56
C VAL A 62 -5.82 -2.12 -0.14
N ASN A 63 -7.05 -2.35 0.29
CA ASN A 63 -7.60 -1.79 1.51
C ASN A 63 -7.90 -2.88 2.54
N ALA A 64 -7.42 -2.71 3.78
CA ALA A 64 -7.83 -3.56 4.89
C ALA A 64 -9.36 -3.47 5.04
N SER A 65 -10.06 -4.62 5.01
CA SER A 65 -11.51 -4.63 4.92
C SER A 65 -12.08 -5.89 5.57
N HIS A 66 -12.45 -5.82 6.84
CA HIS A 66 -12.93 -6.96 7.61
C HIS A 66 -14.44 -6.94 7.78
N ARG A 67 -15.05 -8.11 7.86
CA ARG A 67 -16.45 -8.25 8.27
C ARG A 67 -16.60 -8.00 9.77
N LYS A 68 -17.77 -7.55 10.18
CA LYS A 68 -18.10 -7.45 11.63
C LYS A 68 -17.85 -8.78 12.32
N GLY A 69 -17.15 -8.76 13.44
CA GLY A 69 -16.77 -9.96 14.19
C GLY A 69 -15.50 -10.66 13.67
N TYR A 70 -14.87 -10.12 12.62
CA TYR A 70 -13.55 -10.55 12.11
C TYR A 70 -13.43 -12.07 11.85
N PRO A 71 -14.33 -12.68 11.07
CA PRO A 71 -14.24 -14.10 10.74
C PRO A 71 -12.97 -14.46 9.95
N GLU A 72 -12.35 -13.48 9.26
CA GLU A 72 -11.11 -13.62 8.50
C GLU A 72 -9.85 -13.61 9.38
N VAL A 73 -9.93 -13.07 10.60
CA VAL A 73 -8.78 -12.93 11.48
C VAL A 73 -8.54 -14.22 12.26
N PRO A 74 -7.34 -14.80 12.23
CA PRO A 74 -7.05 -16.05 12.91
C PRO A 74 -7.14 -15.88 14.43
N ARG A 75 -7.76 -16.86 15.09
CA ARG A 75 -7.88 -16.90 16.56
C ARG A 75 -6.65 -17.55 17.18
N ILE A 76 -5.52 -16.86 17.07
CA ILE A 76 -4.22 -17.29 17.59
C ILE A 76 -3.66 -16.20 18.51
N PRO A 77 -2.72 -16.50 19.41
CA PRO A 77 -2.12 -15.54 20.32
C PRO A 77 -1.08 -14.66 19.60
N ALA A 78 -1.55 -13.87 18.62
CA ALA A 78 -0.74 -12.91 17.89
C ALA A 78 -1.19 -11.49 18.23
N PRO A 79 -0.30 -10.61 18.75
CA PRO A 79 -0.65 -9.24 19.14
C PRO A 79 -1.31 -8.43 18.03
N LEU A 80 -0.87 -8.58 16.77
CA LEU A 80 -1.46 -7.90 15.62
C LEU A 80 -2.93 -8.29 15.42
N ALA A 81 -3.24 -9.59 15.43
CA ALA A 81 -4.60 -10.10 15.27
C ALA A 81 -5.50 -9.67 16.44
N ALA A 82 -5.00 -9.76 17.68
CA ALA A 82 -5.71 -9.33 18.87
C ALA A 82 -5.99 -7.81 18.86
N GLY A 83 -4.99 -7.02 18.52
CA GLY A 83 -5.09 -5.55 18.42
C GLY A 83 -6.14 -5.11 17.41
N LEU A 84 -6.16 -5.74 16.23
CA LEU A 84 -7.13 -5.47 15.18
C LEU A 84 -8.58 -5.71 15.67
N VAL A 85 -8.83 -6.84 16.33
CA VAL A 85 -10.16 -7.17 16.85
C VAL A 85 -10.55 -6.24 18.00
N GLN A 86 -9.63 -5.94 18.92
CA GLN A 86 -9.89 -5.07 20.07
C GLN A 86 -10.18 -3.63 19.68
N SER A 87 -9.49 -3.12 18.65
CA SER A 87 -9.67 -1.75 18.17
C SER A 87 -10.95 -1.56 17.35
N ASN A 88 -11.63 -2.63 16.90
CA ASN A 88 -12.72 -2.58 15.94
C ASN A 88 -12.36 -1.84 14.63
N ALA A 89 -11.08 -1.91 14.22
CA ALA A 89 -10.55 -1.20 13.06
C ALA A 89 -10.90 -1.87 11.73
N PHE A 90 -10.96 -1.10 10.66
CA PHE A 90 -11.15 -1.55 9.27
C PHE A 90 -12.41 -2.39 9.03
N ILE A 91 -13.47 -2.19 9.79
CA ILE A 91 -14.75 -2.86 9.55
C ILE A 91 -15.35 -2.30 8.24
N ARG A 92 -15.67 -3.19 7.32
CA ARG A 92 -16.24 -2.85 6.01
C ARG A 92 -17.46 -1.94 6.14
N GLY A 93 -17.48 -0.85 5.36
CA GLY A 93 -18.56 0.13 5.36
C GLY A 93 -18.48 1.17 6.46
N THR A 94 -17.47 1.14 7.34
CA THR A 94 -17.21 2.22 8.30
C THR A 94 -16.32 3.29 7.69
N TRP A 95 -16.36 4.50 8.24
CA TRP A 95 -15.50 5.61 7.85
C TRP A 95 -14.00 5.25 7.94
N GLY A 96 -13.59 4.55 9.00
CA GLY A 96 -12.19 4.13 9.18
C GLY A 96 -11.67 3.23 8.05
N ALA A 97 -12.53 2.39 7.47
CA ALA A 97 -12.16 1.49 6.37
C ALA A 97 -12.14 2.17 5.00
N GLN A 98 -12.61 3.42 4.87
CA GLN A 98 -12.58 4.17 3.60
C GLN A 98 -11.18 4.71 3.32
N VAL A 99 -10.83 4.80 2.05
CA VAL A 99 -9.67 5.56 1.58
C VAL A 99 -9.84 7.03 1.98
N ILE A 100 -8.76 7.72 2.28
CA ILE A 100 -8.81 9.15 2.60
C ILE A 100 -9.30 9.95 1.39
N ASP A 101 -10.08 11.00 1.63
CA ASP A 101 -10.70 11.83 0.57
C ASP A 101 -9.66 12.39 -0.41
N GLU A 102 -8.45 12.71 0.07
CA GLU A 102 -7.37 13.27 -0.75
C GLU A 102 -6.81 12.27 -1.80
N LEU A 103 -7.09 10.98 -1.64
CA LEU A 103 -6.62 9.91 -2.52
C LEU A 103 -7.79 9.06 -3.06
N GLU A 104 -8.98 9.63 -3.14
CA GLU A 104 -10.20 8.92 -3.55
C GLU A 104 -9.98 8.13 -4.85
N PRO A 105 -10.34 6.82 -4.89
CA PRO A 105 -10.29 6.02 -6.11
C PRO A 105 -11.16 6.60 -7.21
N GLN A 106 -10.68 6.53 -8.46
CA GLN A 106 -11.44 6.89 -9.66
C GLN A 106 -12.15 5.68 -10.26
N GLU A 107 -13.06 5.90 -11.20
CA GLU A 107 -13.90 4.85 -11.81
C GLU A 107 -13.10 3.69 -12.43
N ASP A 108 -11.93 4.00 -13.01
CA ASP A 108 -11.06 3.02 -13.66
C ASP A 108 -10.08 2.33 -12.69
N ASP A 109 -9.97 2.79 -11.44
CA ASP A 109 -9.10 2.20 -10.44
C ASP A 109 -9.72 0.91 -9.88
N ILE A 110 -8.86 -0.03 -9.51
CA ILE A 110 -9.29 -1.32 -8.94
C ILE A 110 -9.23 -1.25 -7.42
N GLU A 111 -10.31 -1.60 -6.73
CA GLU A 111 -10.33 -1.74 -5.29
C GLU A 111 -10.30 -3.21 -4.87
N ILE A 112 -9.36 -3.56 -3.99
CA ILE A 112 -9.12 -4.93 -3.50
C ILE A 112 -9.26 -4.95 -1.98
N ALA A 113 -10.11 -5.84 -1.48
CA ALA A 113 -10.23 -6.10 -0.05
C ALA A 113 -9.06 -6.98 0.44
N ASN A 114 -8.30 -6.49 1.41
CA ASN A 114 -7.17 -7.19 1.99
C ASN A 114 -7.47 -7.65 3.44
N PHE A 115 -7.12 -8.89 3.74
CA PHE A 115 -7.34 -9.52 5.04
C PHE A 115 -6.03 -9.92 5.73
N SER A 116 -4.90 -9.61 5.13
CA SER A 116 -3.59 -10.01 5.63
C SER A 116 -2.55 -8.88 5.54
N THR A 117 -1.33 -9.14 5.99
CA THR A 117 -0.21 -8.20 5.90
C THR A 117 0.43 -8.13 4.51
N SER A 118 -0.04 -8.93 3.55
CA SER A 118 0.40 -8.87 2.15
C SER A 118 -0.78 -8.64 1.24
N ALA A 119 -0.62 -7.80 0.23
CA ALA A 119 -1.65 -7.53 -0.76
C ALA A 119 -2.04 -8.76 -1.61
N PHE A 120 -1.18 -9.79 -1.65
CA PHE A 120 -1.39 -11.00 -2.45
C PHE A 120 -2.11 -12.13 -1.70
N ILE A 121 -2.07 -12.12 -0.36
CA ILE A 121 -2.59 -13.25 0.42
C ILE A 121 -4.10 -13.15 0.59
N TYR A 122 -4.80 -14.17 0.08
CA TYR A 122 -6.28 -14.28 0.09
C TYR A 122 -7.00 -13.15 -0.65
N THR A 123 -6.36 -12.61 -1.71
CA THR A 123 -6.95 -11.59 -2.57
C THR A 123 -6.93 -12.03 -4.04
N GLU A 124 -7.69 -11.31 -4.87
CA GLU A 124 -7.68 -11.48 -6.32
C GLU A 124 -6.55 -10.72 -7.04
N LEU A 125 -5.64 -10.05 -6.32
CA LEU A 125 -4.62 -9.17 -6.90
C LEU A 125 -3.77 -9.89 -7.97
N ASP A 126 -3.19 -11.06 -7.63
CA ASP A 126 -2.31 -11.80 -8.57
C ASP A 126 -3.04 -12.19 -9.85
N LEU A 127 -4.31 -12.61 -9.74
CA LEU A 127 -5.16 -12.95 -10.90
C LEU A 127 -5.35 -11.74 -11.81
N ILE A 128 -5.67 -10.57 -11.24
CA ILE A 128 -5.89 -9.34 -12.00
C ILE A 128 -4.61 -8.90 -12.69
N LEU A 129 -3.50 -8.85 -11.97
CA LEU A 129 -2.20 -8.44 -12.51
C LEU A 129 -1.77 -9.32 -13.68
N ARG A 130 -1.90 -10.65 -13.56
CA ARG A 130 -1.55 -11.60 -14.64
C ARG A 130 -2.45 -11.45 -15.85
N ASN A 131 -3.75 -11.32 -15.65
CA ASN A 131 -4.71 -11.17 -16.75
C ASN A 131 -4.51 -9.85 -17.52
N ARG A 132 -3.92 -8.84 -16.87
CA ARG A 132 -3.56 -7.56 -17.48
C ARG A 132 -2.13 -7.53 -18.03
N GLY A 133 -1.38 -8.63 -17.95
CA GLY A 133 0.01 -8.71 -18.43
C GLY A 133 0.99 -7.87 -17.60
N ILE A 134 0.66 -7.57 -16.35
CA ILE A 134 1.53 -6.79 -15.47
C ILE A 134 2.74 -7.63 -15.06
N THR A 135 3.92 -7.04 -15.16
CA THR A 135 5.20 -7.64 -14.79
C THR A 135 5.94 -6.81 -13.74
N THR A 136 5.54 -5.57 -13.53
CA THR A 136 6.14 -4.65 -12.55
C THR A 136 5.07 -4.10 -11.62
N VAL A 137 5.33 -4.14 -10.31
CA VAL A 137 4.50 -3.51 -9.29
C VAL A 137 5.25 -2.40 -8.59
N VAL A 138 4.58 -1.26 -8.44
CA VAL A 138 5.08 -0.08 -7.73
C VAL A 138 4.27 0.07 -6.45
N LEU A 139 4.93 0.15 -5.31
CA LEU A 139 4.31 0.10 -4.00
C LEU A 139 4.37 1.47 -3.31
N ALA A 140 3.22 1.93 -2.80
CA ALA A 140 3.09 3.10 -1.94
C ALA A 140 2.13 2.78 -0.80
N GLY A 141 2.55 2.89 0.48
CA GLY A 141 1.64 2.42 1.52
C GLY A 141 2.05 2.53 2.98
N LEU A 142 1.13 2.11 3.82
CA LEU A 142 1.15 2.16 5.28
C LEU A 142 0.82 0.78 5.89
N ALA A 143 1.69 0.16 6.72
CA ALA A 143 3.01 0.66 7.09
C ALA A 143 4.11 -0.02 6.27
N THR A 144 5.23 0.68 6.09
CA THR A 144 6.40 0.20 5.32
C THR A 144 6.88 -1.16 5.80
N ASN A 145 7.08 -1.32 7.11
CA ASN A 145 7.57 -2.54 7.75
C ASN A 145 6.49 -3.63 7.94
N TRP A 146 5.29 -3.44 7.41
CA TRP A 146 4.20 -4.41 7.42
C TRP A 146 3.74 -4.71 6.00
N VAL A 147 2.65 -4.07 5.54
CA VAL A 147 2.04 -4.40 4.25
C VAL A 147 2.96 -4.13 3.06
N VAL A 148 3.77 -3.06 3.08
CA VAL A 148 4.64 -2.74 1.95
C VAL A 148 5.75 -3.78 1.83
N GLU A 149 6.50 -4.06 2.90
CA GLU A 149 7.56 -5.07 2.89
C GLU A 149 7.03 -6.47 2.60
N SER A 150 5.92 -6.87 3.23
CA SER A 150 5.31 -8.19 2.98
C SER A 150 4.86 -8.34 1.52
N THR A 151 4.25 -7.29 0.96
CA THR A 151 3.83 -7.28 -0.45
C THR A 151 5.02 -7.31 -1.39
N ALA A 152 6.10 -6.58 -1.08
CA ALA A 152 7.34 -6.60 -1.87
C ALA A 152 7.96 -8.00 -1.94
N ARG A 153 8.03 -8.71 -0.80
CA ARG A 153 8.52 -10.09 -0.72
C ARG A 153 7.66 -11.05 -1.55
N ASP A 154 6.35 -10.95 -1.41
CA ASP A 154 5.41 -11.80 -2.15
C ASP A 154 5.42 -11.49 -3.65
N ALA A 155 5.54 -10.24 -4.04
CA ALA A 155 5.66 -9.82 -5.44
C ALA A 155 6.92 -10.43 -6.08
N LEU A 156 8.08 -10.28 -5.42
CA LEU A 156 9.33 -10.88 -5.87
C LEU A 156 9.22 -12.39 -6.03
N ASN A 157 8.66 -13.09 -5.03
CA ASN A 157 8.48 -14.55 -5.06
C ASN A 157 7.53 -15.01 -6.17
N ARG A 158 6.64 -14.15 -6.66
CA ARG A 158 5.73 -14.39 -7.79
C ARG A 158 6.32 -14.00 -9.14
N GLY A 159 7.53 -13.43 -9.15
CA GLY A 159 8.25 -13.04 -10.37
C GLY A 159 7.93 -11.65 -10.89
N TYR A 160 7.33 -10.77 -10.07
CA TYR A 160 7.18 -9.35 -10.41
C TYR A 160 8.47 -8.59 -10.13
N ALA A 161 8.82 -7.65 -11.02
CA ALA A 161 9.75 -6.57 -10.67
C ALA A 161 9.08 -5.65 -9.65
N VAL A 162 9.82 -5.27 -8.60
CA VAL A 162 9.28 -4.46 -7.50
C VAL A 162 9.94 -3.10 -7.48
N TRP A 163 9.11 -2.07 -7.39
CA TRP A 163 9.50 -0.70 -7.10
C TRP A 163 8.79 -0.24 -5.84
N THR A 164 9.46 0.57 -5.02
CA THR A 164 8.84 1.15 -3.81
C THR A 164 9.09 2.66 -3.79
N LEU A 165 8.00 3.43 -3.68
CA LEU A 165 8.05 4.89 -3.54
C LEU A 165 8.29 5.21 -2.07
N ALA A 166 9.56 5.39 -1.69
CA ALA A 166 9.95 5.54 -0.29
C ALA A 166 9.28 6.75 0.37
N ASP A 167 9.19 7.86 -0.35
CA ASP A 167 8.58 9.11 0.11
C ASP A 167 7.03 9.11 0.08
N CYS A 168 6.44 8.01 -0.43
CA CYS A 168 5.00 7.70 -0.38
C CYS A 168 4.70 6.53 0.58
N CYS A 169 5.61 6.23 1.50
CA CYS A 169 5.44 5.21 2.53
C CYS A 169 5.81 5.77 3.91
N HIS A 170 5.17 5.23 4.96
CA HIS A 170 5.59 5.46 6.35
C HIS A 170 5.51 4.17 7.14
N GLY A 171 6.44 3.98 8.08
CA GLY A 171 6.49 2.80 8.95
C GLY A 171 5.65 2.97 10.22
N SER A 172 5.57 1.93 11.02
CA SER A 172 5.00 1.98 12.37
C SER A 172 5.80 2.89 13.31
N SER A 173 7.04 3.18 12.97
CA SER A 173 7.89 4.24 13.52
C SER A 173 8.85 4.73 12.43
N THR A 174 9.50 5.88 12.67
CA THR A 174 10.50 6.44 11.76
C THR A 174 11.67 5.47 11.58
N GLU A 175 12.16 4.88 12.67
CA GLU A 175 13.27 3.94 12.65
C GLU A 175 12.94 2.67 11.85
N ALA A 176 11.72 2.14 12.01
CA ALA A 176 11.26 0.98 11.27
C ALA A 176 11.15 1.28 9.76
N HIS A 177 10.64 2.46 9.40
CA HIS A 177 10.59 2.92 8.02
C HIS A 177 11.99 3.03 7.41
N GLU A 178 12.88 3.76 8.07
CA GLU A 178 14.24 3.97 7.60
C GLU A 178 15.02 2.66 7.46
N TYR A 179 14.85 1.73 8.41
CA TYR A 179 15.48 0.42 8.32
C TYR A 179 15.03 -0.34 7.07
N CYS A 180 13.71 -0.39 6.81
CA CYS A 180 13.17 -1.06 5.62
C CYS A 180 13.68 -0.43 4.32
N VAL A 181 13.63 0.90 4.23
CA VAL A 181 14.05 1.65 3.03
C VAL A 181 15.55 1.49 2.75
N LYS A 182 16.37 1.45 3.80
CA LYS A 182 17.84 1.36 3.66
C LYS A 182 18.36 -0.07 3.51
N ASN A 183 17.69 -1.06 4.09
CA ASN A 183 18.25 -2.41 4.22
C ASN A 183 17.42 -3.51 3.55
N THR A 184 16.08 -3.49 3.71
CA THR A 184 15.24 -4.61 3.24
C THR A 184 14.77 -4.40 1.80
N LEU A 185 14.13 -3.28 1.53
CA LEU A 185 13.51 -3.01 0.22
C LEU A 185 14.50 -2.96 -0.94
N PRO A 186 15.74 -2.43 -0.79
CA PRO A 186 16.74 -2.47 -1.86
C PRO A 186 17.19 -3.88 -2.26
N MET A 187 17.00 -4.87 -1.38
CA MET A 187 17.25 -6.28 -1.70
C MET A 187 16.09 -6.92 -2.48
N LEU A 188 14.93 -6.31 -2.48
CA LEU A 188 13.70 -6.82 -3.11
C LEU A 188 13.42 -6.15 -4.46
N GLY A 189 13.98 -4.96 -4.71
CA GLY A 189 13.74 -4.21 -5.93
C GLY A 189 14.32 -2.81 -5.91
N VAL A 190 13.74 -1.94 -6.73
CA VAL A 190 14.11 -0.52 -6.80
C VAL A 190 13.42 0.26 -5.69
N VAL A 191 14.16 1.11 -5.00
CA VAL A 191 13.62 2.09 -4.06
C VAL A 191 13.92 3.47 -4.62
N CYS A 192 12.88 4.29 -4.79
CA CYS A 192 12.98 5.62 -5.38
C CYS A 192 11.93 6.55 -4.76
N ASP A 193 11.97 7.82 -5.14
CA ASP A 193 10.95 8.80 -4.80
C ASP A 193 9.85 8.85 -5.88
N ALA A 194 8.71 9.45 -5.55
CA ALA A 194 7.59 9.62 -6.47
C ALA A 194 7.95 10.42 -7.73
N ALA A 195 8.87 11.39 -7.61
CA ALA A 195 9.37 12.17 -8.75
C ALA A 195 10.16 11.30 -9.73
N ASP A 196 11.11 10.51 -9.22
CA ASP A 196 11.90 9.58 -10.04
C ASP A 196 11.03 8.54 -10.75
N TYR A 197 9.98 8.06 -10.07
CA TYR A 197 9.00 7.16 -10.66
C TYR A 197 8.25 7.83 -11.83
N ALA A 198 7.77 9.05 -11.64
CA ALA A 198 7.06 9.78 -12.68
C ALA A 198 7.95 10.07 -13.92
N GLU A 199 9.25 10.31 -13.71
CA GLU A 199 10.22 10.46 -14.79
C GLU A 199 10.54 9.14 -15.52
N ALA A 200 10.43 8.00 -14.82
CA ALA A 200 10.67 6.67 -15.38
C ALA A 200 9.51 6.16 -16.27
N LEU A 201 8.29 6.72 -16.11
CA LEU A 201 7.10 6.45 -16.93
C LEU A 201 7.15 7.19 -18.27
#